data_d85b748bbfaf8e1ebc3b00b2232ee680
#
_entry.id   d85b748bbfaf8e1ebc3b00b2232ee680
#
_cell.length_a   1.000
_cell.length_b   1.000
_cell.length_c   1.000
_cell.angle_alpha   90.00
_cell.angle_beta   90.00
_cell.angle_gamma   90.00
#
_symmetry.space_group_name_H-M   'P 1'
#
loop_
_entity.id
_entity.type
_entity.pdbx_description
1 polymer ?
#
loop_
_entity_poly.entity_id
_entity_poly.type
_entity_poly.pdbx_seq_one_letter_code
_entity_poly.pdbx_strand_id
1 'polypeptide(L)'
;RLQQMKELQNQIDTLELKNIRVAPTYYTGTDHSEIDKILNKVDSEGYEGLMCIRDMPYKTKRHNGMLKCKVFKSCDIPIIGFEEGDGKYVGTLGSIIARYKDNNTVNIGSGFTDEQRKDIWLYKDELVNRIVQVKYKEESKDKTTGLLSLQFPIFECIREEGKEESYN
;
A
#
# COMPACT_ATOMS: atom_id res chain seq x y z
N ARG A 1 -23.83 -16.99 7.30
CA ARG A 1 -22.45 -16.78 7.75
C ARG A 1 -22.36 -15.93 9.03
N LEU A 2 -22.94 -14.71 9.05
CA LEU A 2 -22.93 -13.84 10.25
C LEU A 2 -23.61 -14.53 11.45
N GLN A 3 -24.72 -15.21 11.22
CA GLN A 3 -25.42 -16.00 12.25
C GLN A 3 -24.50 -17.09 12.83
N GLN A 4 -23.83 -17.85 11.98
CA GLN A 4 -22.88 -18.90 12.42
C GLN A 4 -21.69 -18.33 13.20
N MET A 5 -21.20 -17.14 12.82
CA MET A 5 -20.12 -16.47 13.58
C MET A 5 -20.57 -16.06 14.98
N LYS A 6 -21.81 -15.58 15.13
CA LYS A 6 -22.40 -15.26 16.45
C LYS A 6 -22.57 -16.52 17.31
N GLU A 7 -23.08 -17.58 16.72
CA GLU A 7 -23.22 -18.87 17.39
C GLU A 7 -21.88 -19.42 17.86
N LEU A 8 -20.85 -19.34 17.01
CA LEU A 8 -19.49 -19.74 17.36
C LEU A 8 -18.92 -18.89 18.50
N GLN A 9 -19.12 -17.57 18.49
CA GLN A 9 -18.67 -16.72 19.59
C GLN A 9 -19.35 -17.11 20.91
N ASN A 10 -20.66 -17.34 20.89
CA ASN A 10 -21.39 -17.79 22.09
C ASN A 10 -20.85 -19.14 22.63
N GLN A 11 -20.46 -20.06 21.76
CA GLN A 11 -19.83 -21.31 22.17
C GLN A 11 -18.44 -21.08 22.79
N ILE A 12 -17.64 -20.21 22.21
CA ILE A 12 -16.32 -19.84 22.74
C ILE A 12 -16.45 -19.23 24.14
N ASP A 13 -17.41 -18.33 24.32
CA ASP A 13 -17.67 -17.68 25.60
C ASP A 13 -18.18 -18.68 26.65
N THR A 14 -19.11 -19.59 26.26
CA THR A 14 -19.65 -20.64 27.15
C THR A 14 -18.56 -21.61 27.62
N LEU A 15 -17.60 -21.91 26.74
CA LEU A 15 -16.48 -22.82 27.04
C LEU A 15 -15.28 -22.10 27.69
N GLU A 16 -15.41 -20.80 27.95
CA GLU A 16 -14.34 -19.92 28.53
C GLU A 16 -12.99 -20.01 27.80
N LEU A 17 -13.03 -20.14 26.47
CA LEU A 17 -11.81 -20.26 25.63
C LEU A 17 -11.12 -18.91 25.45
N LYS A 18 -10.24 -18.56 26.37
CA LYS A 18 -9.58 -17.23 26.44
C LYS A 18 -8.65 -16.88 25.26
N ASN A 19 -8.13 -17.88 24.56
CA ASN A 19 -7.16 -17.71 23.48
C ASN A 19 -7.78 -17.74 22.08
N ILE A 20 -9.10 -17.84 21.98
CA ILE A 20 -9.85 -17.92 20.73
C ILE A 20 -10.95 -16.88 20.76
N ARG A 21 -11.13 -16.17 19.66
CA ARG A 21 -12.24 -15.24 19.45
C ARG A 21 -12.63 -15.17 17.98
N VAL A 22 -13.87 -14.90 17.70
CA VAL A 22 -14.33 -14.58 16.34
C VAL A 22 -13.88 -13.16 15.99
N ALA A 23 -13.38 -12.97 14.77
CA ALA A 23 -13.00 -11.65 14.29
C ALA A 23 -14.22 -10.69 14.32
N PRO A 24 -14.09 -9.48 14.85
CA PRO A 24 -15.20 -8.53 14.96
C PRO A 24 -15.70 -8.12 13.57
N THR A 25 -17.02 -7.96 13.46
CA THR A 25 -17.66 -7.36 12.29
C THR A 25 -17.98 -5.90 12.63
N TYR A 26 -17.30 -4.97 12.00
CA TYR A 26 -17.47 -3.53 12.26
C TYR A 26 -18.70 -2.95 11.56
N TYR A 27 -19.03 -3.47 10.36
CA TYR A 27 -20.13 -2.97 9.55
C TYR A 27 -20.70 -4.06 8.63
N THR A 28 -21.99 -3.97 8.36
CA THR A 28 -22.68 -4.79 7.35
C THR A 28 -23.64 -3.89 6.59
N GLY A 29 -23.42 -3.70 5.31
CA GLY A 29 -24.22 -2.82 4.45
C GLY A 29 -23.59 -2.62 3.09
N THR A 30 -24.13 -1.67 2.35
CA THR A 30 -23.71 -1.32 0.98
C THR A 30 -23.15 0.09 0.86
N ASP A 31 -23.07 0.83 1.96
CA ASP A 31 -22.49 2.17 1.96
C ASP A 31 -20.96 2.08 2.02
N HIS A 32 -20.33 2.39 0.90
CA HIS A 32 -18.88 2.35 0.77
C HIS A 32 -18.17 3.45 1.56
N SER A 33 -18.85 4.55 1.91
CA SER A 33 -18.25 5.64 2.69
C SER A 33 -17.88 5.21 4.12
N GLU A 34 -18.51 4.15 4.63
CA GLU A 34 -18.19 3.59 5.95
C GLU A 34 -16.83 2.86 5.96
N ILE A 35 -16.35 2.39 4.80
CA ILE A 35 -15.06 1.70 4.72
C ILE A 35 -13.93 2.61 5.15
N ASP A 36 -13.87 3.84 4.65
CA ASP A 36 -12.79 4.78 4.95
C ASP A 36 -12.83 5.22 6.43
N LYS A 37 -14.02 5.46 6.97
CA LYS A 37 -14.19 5.82 8.39
C LYS A 37 -13.68 4.70 9.32
N ILE A 38 -14.10 3.46 9.04
CA ILE A 38 -13.71 2.32 9.85
C ILE A 38 -12.22 1.98 9.64
N LEU A 39 -11.72 2.13 8.40
CA LEU A 39 -10.31 1.90 8.09
C LEU A 39 -9.41 2.85 8.87
N ASN A 40 -9.75 4.15 8.89
CA ASN A 40 -9.00 5.14 9.67
C ASN A 40 -9.06 4.85 11.17
N LYS A 41 -10.22 4.39 11.67
CA LYS A 41 -10.37 4.01 13.08
C LYS A 41 -9.44 2.83 13.42
N VAL A 42 -9.49 1.73 12.68
CA VAL A 42 -8.68 0.55 12.99
C VAL A 42 -7.18 0.80 12.77
N ASP A 43 -6.82 1.67 11.85
CA ASP A 43 -5.43 2.12 11.66
C ASP A 43 -4.94 2.90 12.88
N SER A 44 -5.75 3.83 13.42
CA SER A 44 -5.43 4.58 14.66
C SER A 44 -5.32 3.68 15.89
N GLU A 45 -5.98 2.53 15.89
CA GLU A 45 -5.90 1.49 16.92
C GLU A 45 -4.71 0.52 16.71
N GLY A 46 -3.89 0.74 15.67
CA GLY A 46 -2.69 -0.06 15.37
C GLY A 46 -2.95 -1.37 14.62
N TYR A 47 -4.13 -1.55 14.03
CA TYR A 47 -4.41 -2.71 13.19
C TYR A 47 -3.89 -2.51 11.76
N GLU A 48 -3.59 -3.62 11.08
CA GLU A 48 -3.03 -3.60 9.71
C GLU A 48 -4.03 -3.13 8.64
N GLY A 49 -5.33 -3.15 8.94
CA GLY A 49 -6.41 -2.78 8.03
C GLY A 49 -7.66 -3.63 8.19
N LEU A 50 -8.53 -3.60 7.19
CA LEU A 50 -9.82 -4.28 7.17
C LEU A 50 -9.86 -5.40 6.14
N MET A 51 -10.73 -6.39 6.40
CA MET A 51 -11.15 -7.36 5.40
C MET A 51 -12.59 -7.06 4.98
N CYS A 52 -12.76 -6.60 3.74
CA CYS A 52 -14.08 -6.42 3.13
C CYS A 52 -14.53 -7.72 2.49
N ILE A 53 -15.63 -8.28 2.97
CA ILE A 53 -16.09 -9.60 2.55
C ILE A 53 -17.48 -9.46 1.93
N ARG A 54 -17.61 -9.89 0.67
CA ARG A 54 -18.90 -9.93 -0.03
C ARG A 54 -19.73 -11.08 0.49
N ASP A 55 -21.05 -10.88 0.60
CA ASP A 55 -21.98 -11.97 0.92
C ASP A 55 -22.08 -12.93 -0.27
N MET A 56 -21.36 -14.03 -0.16
CA MET A 56 -21.26 -15.07 -1.19
C MET A 56 -20.87 -16.41 -0.56
N PRO A 57 -21.18 -17.56 -1.22
CA PRO A 57 -20.74 -18.87 -0.77
C PRO A 57 -19.22 -18.95 -0.59
N TYR A 58 -18.78 -19.76 0.36
CA TYR A 58 -17.37 -20.01 0.58
C TYR A 58 -16.71 -20.61 -0.67
N LYS A 59 -15.49 -20.12 -0.97
CA LYS A 59 -14.65 -20.64 -2.05
C LYS A 59 -13.27 -20.98 -1.50
N THR A 60 -12.74 -22.13 -1.88
CA THR A 60 -11.42 -22.64 -1.46
C THR A 60 -10.26 -22.06 -2.29
N LYS A 61 -10.56 -21.25 -3.30
CA LYS A 61 -9.56 -20.63 -4.19
C LYS A 61 -9.59 -19.12 -4.09
N ARG A 62 -8.52 -18.46 -4.55
CA ARG A 62 -8.45 -16.99 -4.63
C ARG A 62 -9.60 -16.44 -5.46
N HIS A 63 -10.28 -15.42 -4.95
CA HIS A 63 -11.40 -14.73 -5.59
C HIS A 63 -11.54 -13.29 -5.09
N ASN A 64 -12.28 -12.47 -5.83
CA ASN A 64 -12.49 -11.05 -5.56
C ASN A 64 -13.61 -10.73 -4.54
N GLY A 65 -14.19 -11.74 -3.91
CA GLY A 65 -15.21 -11.56 -2.86
C GLY A 65 -14.62 -11.33 -1.46
N MET A 66 -13.30 -11.27 -1.34
CA MET A 66 -12.58 -10.94 -0.12
C MET A 66 -11.44 -10.00 -0.47
N LEU A 67 -11.54 -8.76 -0.02
CA LEU A 67 -10.60 -7.69 -0.31
C LEU A 67 -9.95 -7.22 0.99
N LYS A 68 -8.64 -7.03 0.98
CA LYS A 68 -7.89 -6.44 2.07
C LYS A 68 -7.76 -4.94 1.80
N CYS A 69 -8.33 -4.14 2.69
CA CYS A 69 -8.25 -2.68 2.67
C CYS A 69 -7.20 -2.24 3.68
N LYS A 70 -6.27 -1.37 3.26
CA LYS A 70 -5.19 -0.83 4.09
C LYS A 70 -5.07 0.66 3.86
N VAL A 71 -4.64 1.39 4.88
CA VAL A 71 -4.20 2.77 4.72
C VAL A 71 -2.84 2.77 4.03
N PHE A 72 -2.70 3.64 3.04
CA PHE A 72 -1.41 3.95 2.42
C PHE A 72 -1.03 5.38 2.78
N LYS A 73 0.23 5.58 3.03
CA LYS A 73 0.85 6.89 3.18
C LYS A 73 1.36 7.37 1.84
N SER A 74 1.61 8.66 1.71
CA SER A 74 2.27 9.23 0.54
C SER A 74 3.39 10.16 0.96
N CYS A 75 4.39 10.30 0.10
CA CYS A 75 5.45 11.30 0.25
C CYS A 75 5.81 11.87 -1.11
N ASP A 76 6.30 13.09 -1.09
CA ASP A 76 6.86 13.80 -2.24
C ASP A 76 8.38 13.86 -2.06
N ILE A 77 9.14 13.17 -2.91
CA ILE A 77 10.59 12.99 -2.75
C ILE A 77 11.34 13.24 -4.07
N PRO A 78 12.58 13.76 -4.01
CA PRO A 78 13.32 14.12 -5.21
C PRO A 78 13.87 12.88 -5.93
N ILE A 79 13.74 12.89 -7.25
CA ILE A 79 14.33 11.91 -8.16
C ILE A 79 15.84 12.15 -8.23
N ILE A 80 16.64 11.12 -8.04
CA ILE A 80 18.10 11.17 -8.16
C ILE A 80 18.65 10.29 -9.27
N GLY A 81 17.82 9.45 -9.88
CA GLY A 81 18.24 8.59 -10.98
C GLY A 81 17.14 7.67 -11.48
N PHE A 82 17.51 6.84 -12.44
CA PHE A 82 16.62 5.90 -13.10
C PHE A 82 17.37 4.60 -13.38
N GLU A 83 16.65 3.49 -13.33
CA GLU A 83 17.15 2.18 -13.74
C GLU A 83 16.37 1.70 -14.97
N GLU A 84 17.09 1.08 -15.89
CA GLU A 84 16.47 0.44 -17.05
C GLU A 84 15.71 -0.81 -16.63
N GLY A 85 14.63 -1.09 -17.31
CA GLY A 85 13.84 -2.29 -17.06
C GLY A 85 14.44 -3.56 -17.67
N ASP A 86 14.02 -4.70 -17.13
CA ASP A 86 14.40 -6.03 -17.61
C ASP A 86 13.28 -6.67 -18.44
N GLY A 87 13.63 -7.69 -19.24
CA GLY A 87 12.69 -8.50 -20.00
C GLY A 87 11.89 -7.65 -20.98
N LYS A 88 10.56 -7.58 -20.81
CA LYS A 88 9.70 -6.78 -21.69
C LYS A 88 9.90 -5.26 -21.56
N TYR A 89 10.59 -4.80 -20.54
CA TYR A 89 10.84 -3.39 -20.25
C TYR A 89 12.24 -2.91 -20.65
N VAL A 90 13.04 -3.76 -21.31
CA VAL A 90 14.33 -3.34 -21.88
C VAL A 90 14.12 -2.14 -22.81
N GLY A 91 14.96 -1.12 -22.71
CA GLY A 91 14.83 0.14 -23.42
C GLY A 91 13.78 1.09 -22.84
N THR A 92 13.21 0.79 -21.69
CA THR A 92 12.23 1.62 -20.98
C THR A 92 12.55 1.69 -19.48
N LEU A 93 11.79 2.47 -18.73
CA LEU A 93 11.95 2.60 -17.28
C LEU A 93 11.70 1.27 -16.56
N GLY A 94 12.66 0.82 -15.76
CA GLY A 94 12.51 -0.21 -14.75
C GLY A 94 12.04 0.37 -13.42
N SER A 95 12.84 1.28 -12.86
CA SER A 95 12.51 1.99 -11.62
C SER A 95 13.02 3.43 -11.62
N ILE A 96 12.34 4.30 -10.85
CA ILE A 96 12.84 5.60 -10.43
C ILE A 96 13.63 5.39 -9.14
N ILE A 97 14.82 5.97 -9.06
CA ILE A 97 15.61 6.07 -7.83
C ILE A 97 15.33 7.44 -7.23
N ALA A 98 14.82 7.47 -6.02
CA ALA A 98 14.51 8.72 -5.32
C ALA A 98 15.26 8.79 -3.98
N ARG A 99 15.59 10.02 -3.55
CA ARG A 99 16.19 10.27 -2.25
C ARG A 99 15.10 10.35 -1.19
N TYR A 100 15.27 9.58 -0.13
CA TYR A 100 14.40 9.57 1.04
C TYR A 100 15.14 10.15 2.25
N LYS A 101 14.48 10.22 3.41
CA LYS A 101 15.02 10.73 4.69
C LYS A 101 16.47 10.26 4.95
N ASP A 102 17.28 11.10 5.55
CA ASP A 102 18.69 10.81 5.91
C ASP A 102 19.55 10.34 4.72
N ASN A 103 19.27 10.86 3.51
CA ASN A 103 19.92 10.47 2.25
C ASN A 103 19.81 8.98 1.89
N ASN A 104 18.83 8.26 2.44
CA ASN A 104 18.53 6.92 1.96
C ASN A 104 17.97 6.97 0.54
N THR A 105 18.12 5.88 -0.20
CA THR A 105 17.58 5.74 -1.54
C THR A 105 16.42 4.75 -1.55
N VAL A 106 15.41 5.04 -2.37
CA VAL A 106 14.25 4.19 -2.57
C VAL A 106 14.04 3.97 -4.06
N ASN A 107 13.90 2.71 -4.47
CA ASN A 107 13.60 2.34 -5.84
C ASN A 107 12.09 2.16 -6.01
N ILE A 108 11.49 2.92 -6.91
CA ILE A 108 10.07 2.90 -7.23
C ILE A 108 9.90 2.19 -8.58
N GLY A 109 9.54 0.91 -8.56
CA GLY A 109 9.42 0.06 -9.76
C GLY A 109 7.97 -0.27 -10.15
N SER A 110 6.98 0.17 -9.37
CA SER A 110 5.56 -0.14 -9.59
C SER A 110 4.70 1.11 -9.69
N GLY A 111 3.48 0.97 -10.24
CA GLY A 111 2.53 2.07 -10.42
C GLY A 111 2.55 2.73 -11.80
N PHE A 112 3.46 2.34 -12.67
CA PHE A 112 3.58 2.88 -14.03
C PHE A 112 2.74 2.10 -15.04
N THR A 113 2.17 2.82 -16.00
CA THR A 113 1.71 2.24 -17.26
C THR A 113 2.90 2.00 -18.20
N ASP A 114 2.72 1.15 -19.22
CA ASP A 114 3.78 0.89 -20.21
C ASP A 114 4.12 2.17 -21.01
N GLU A 115 3.16 3.09 -21.20
CA GLU A 115 3.36 4.38 -21.83
C GLU A 115 4.20 5.32 -20.93
N GLN A 116 3.82 5.46 -19.66
CA GLN A 116 4.59 6.24 -18.68
C GLN A 116 6.03 5.76 -18.57
N ARG A 117 6.29 4.45 -18.65
CA ARG A 117 7.65 3.92 -18.62
C ARG A 117 8.48 4.40 -19.80
N LYS A 118 7.90 4.47 -21.00
CA LYS A 118 8.57 4.97 -22.20
C LYS A 118 8.86 6.46 -22.11
N ASP A 119 7.85 7.23 -21.71
CA ASP A 119 7.95 8.70 -21.65
C ASP A 119 8.96 9.12 -20.57
N ILE A 120 8.88 8.57 -19.37
CA ILE A 120 9.82 8.88 -18.29
C ILE A 120 11.24 8.48 -18.69
N TRP A 121 11.44 7.35 -19.35
CA TRP A 121 12.75 6.91 -19.81
C TRP A 121 13.33 7.83 -20.90
N LEU A 122 12.49 8.31 -21.81
CA LEU A 122 12.89 9.24 -22.87
C LEU A 122 13.35 10.60 -22.32
N TYR A 123 12.63 11.12 -21.32
CA TYR A 123 12.89 12.44 -20.72
C TYR A 123 13.62 12.37 -19.38
N LYS A 124 14.22 11.24 -19.02
CA LYS A 124 14.81 10.99 -17.70
C LYS A 124 15.80 12.06 -17.25
N ASP A 125 16.64 12.57 -18.16
CA ASP A 125 17.67 13.56 -17.81
C ASP A 125 17.06 14.92 -17.38
N GLU A 126 15.88 15.27 -17.91
CA GLU A 126 15.14 16.47 -17.54
C GLU A 126 14.35 16.29 -16.22
N LEU A 127 14.13 15.04 -15.82
CA LEU A 127 13.37 14.69 -14.63
C LEU A 127 14.23 14.53 -13.37
N VAL A 128 15.55 14.53 -13.48
CA VAL A 128 16.43 14.53 -12.31
C VAL A 128 16.19 15.78 -11.47
N ASN A 129 16.12 15.61 -10.15
CA ASN A 129 15.75 16.61 -9.14
C ASN A 129 14.27 17.05 -9.16
N ARG A 130 13.44 16.57 -10.07
CA ARG A 130 11.98 16.74 -9.97
C ARG A 130 11.44 15.92 -8.80
N ILE A 131 10.33 16.35 -8.27
CA ILE A 131 9.65 15.66 -7.17
C ILE A 131 8.72 14.58 -7.72
N VAL A 132 8.84 13.36 -7.20
CA VAL A 132 7.92 12.26 -7.46
C VAL A 132 7.04 12.02 -6.24
N GLN A 133 5.74 11.90 -6.47
CA GLN A 133 4.80 11.44 -5.44
C GLN A 133 4.78 9.92 -5.42
N VAL A 134 5.04 9.38 -4.24
CA VAL A 134 5.13 7.95 -4.00
C VAL A 134 4.12 7.55 -2.93
N LYS A 135 3.30 6.58 -3.23
CA LYS A 135 2.41 5.94 -2.27
C LYS A 135 3.09 4.70 -1.71
N TYR A 136 3.01 4.49 -0.42
CA TYR A 136 3.67 3.36 0.24
C TYR A 136 2.86 2.88 1.45
N LYS A 137 3.15 1.66 1.90
CA LYS A 137 2.44 1.09 3.05
C LYS A 137 3.00 1.63 4.37
N GLU A 138 4.28 1.42 4.60
CA GLU A 138 4.99 1.75 5.84
C GLU A 138 6.46 2.05 5.55
N GLU A 139 7.11 2.76 6.45
CA GLU A 139 8.56 2.82 6.50
C GLU A 139 9.10 1.51 7.06
N SER A 140 10.20 1.04 6.51
CA SER A 140 10.95 -0.08 7.05
C SER A 140 12.39 0.36 7.33
N LYS A 141 12.97 -0.21 8.37
CA LYS A 141 14.36 0.00 8.72
C LYS A 141 15.10 -1.32 8.64
N ASP A 142 16.14 -1.37 7.82
CA ASP A 142 17.02 -2.54 7.78
C ASP A 142 17.69 -2.76 9.13
N LYS A 143 17.60 -3.97 9.65
CA LYS A 143 18.09 -4.29 11.00
C LYS A 143 19.61 -4.28 11.11
N THR A 144 20.32 -4.47 10.00
CA THR A 144 21.77 -4.57 9.93
C THR A 144 22.42 -3.24 9.63
N THR A 145 21.92 -2.55 8.61
CA THR A 145 22.48 -1.28 8.12
C THR A 145 21.85 -0.05 8.77
N GLY A 146 20.64 -0.19 9.32
CA GLY A 146 19.86 0.91 9.85
C GLY A 146 19.23 1.80 8.79
N LEU A 147 19.39 1.49 7.50
CA LEU A 147 18.87 2.26 6.39
C LEU A 147 17.34 2.22 6.34
N LEU A 148 16.74 3.37 6.08
CA LEU A 148 15.30 3.51 5.88
C LEU A 148 14.93 3.15 4.44
N SER A 149 13.80 2.48 4.28
CA SER A 149 13.20 2.18 2.99
C SER A 149 11.68 2.24 3.08
N LEU A 150 11.00 2.23 1.94
CA LEU A 150 9.55 2.20 1.84
C LEU A 150 9.05 0.81 1.46
N GLN A 151 8.04 0.32 2.17
CA GLN A 151 7.39 -0.93 1.80
C GLN A 151 6.38 -0.71 0.69
N PHE A 152 6.54 -1.48 -0.41
CA PHE A 152 5.66 -1.43 -1.57
C PHE A 152 5.50 -0.03 -2.16
N PRO A 153 6.59 0.67 -2.51
CA PRO A 153 6.49 1.99 -3.10
C PRO A 153 5.82 1.91 -4.48
N ILE A 154 4.84 2.78 -4.70
CA ILE A 154 4.03 2.86 -5.90
C ILE A 154 4.13 4.29 -6.43
N PHE A 155 4.48 4.43 -7.69
CA PHE A 155 4.46 5.70 -8.38
C PHE A 155 3.02 6.23 -8.50
N GLU A 156 2.81 7.50 -8.20
CA GLU A 156 1.54 8.19 -8.45
C GLU A 156 1.67 9.23 -9.57
N CYS A 157 2.58 10.18 -9.44
CA CYS A 157 2.86 11.18 -10.47
C CYS A 157 4.22 11.86 -10.24
N ILE A 158 4.72 12.53 -11.27
CA ILE A 158 5.78 13.54 -11.14
C ILE A 158 5.08 14.86 -10.86
N ARG A 159 5.54 15.57 -9.83
CA ARG A 159 4.93 16.81 -9.37
C ARG A 159 5.29 17.96 -10.30
N GLU A 160 4.51 19.04 -10.25
CA GLU A 160 4.80 20.28 -10.95
C GLU A 160 6.12 20.89 -10.49
N GLU A 161 6.70 21.73 -11.33
CA GLU A 161 7.94 22.41 -11.02
C GLU A 161 7.78 23.35 -9.82
N GLY A 162 8.80 23.40 -8.95
CA GLY A 162 8.76 24.20 -7.72
C GLY A 162 8.11 23.52 -6.52
N LYS A 163 7.62 22.27 -6.65
CA LYS A 163 7.15 21.49 -5.51
C LYS A 163 8.34 21.10 -4.63
N GLU A 164 8.18 21.29 -3.31
CA GLU A 164 9.16 20.86 -2.31
C GLU A 164 8.88 19.44 -1.81
N GLU A 165 9.91 18.80 -1.25
CA GLU A 165 9.77 17.48 -0.63
C GLU A 165 8.86 17.55 0.62
N SER A 166 8.06 16.52 0.81
CA SER A 166 7.17 16.37 1.96
C SER A 166 6.96 14.92 2.36
N TYR A 167 6.79 14.71 3.66
CA TYR A 167 6.62 13.38 4.26
C TYR A 167 5.35 13.39 5.13
N ASN A 168 4.44 12.44 4.89
CA ASN A 168 3.22 12.26 5.68
C ASN A 168 3.35 11.03 6.61
#